data_39e0bd0f3a57c3d2869da3af2a800498
#
_entry.id   39e0bd0f3a57c3d2869da3af2a800498
#
_cell.length_a   1.000
_cell.length_b   1.000
_cell.length_c   1.000
_cell.angle_alpha   90.00
_cell.angle_beta   90.00
_cell.angle_gamma   90.00
#
_symmetry.space_group_name_H-M   'P 1'
#
loop_
_entity.id
_entity.type
_entity.pdbx_description
1 polymer ?
#
loop_
_entity_poly.entity_id
_entity_poly.type
_entity_poly.pdbx_seq_one_letter_code
_entity_poly.pdbx_strand_id
1 'polypeptide(L)'
;MPTSVANNHQITAFFALQFFMVFLVIGVVALRPGPWNAARLVGLCIAVPAAVLFLTARWQIGRSFSITPQARELVTRGLYSRIRNPIYVFSTLLLVGVLVTLPYRYLLLLLLVVVPVQIVRARKEAQVLEARFGEEYRKYKEGTWF
;
A
#
# COMPACT_ATOMS: atom_id res chain seq x y z
N MET A 1 -22.63 -4.93 25.25
CA MET A 1 -22.12 -4.68 23.88
C MET A 1 -21.21 -3.44 23.84
N PRO A 2 -19.96 -3.48 24.32
CA PRO A 2 -19.03 -2.34 24.23
C PRO A 2 -17.88 -2.55 23.19
N THR A 3 -17.94 -3.60 22.37
CA THR A 3 -16.80 -3.98 21.50
C THR A 3 -16.69 -3.21 20.18
N SER A 4 -17.73 -2.51 19.71
CA SER A 4 -17.72 -1.83 18.42
C SER A 4 -17.02 -0.46 18.44
N VAL A 5 -17.10 0.28 19.53
CA VAL A 5 -16.54 1.63 19.66
C VAL A 5 -15.01 1.57 19.85
N ALA A 6 -14.53 0.66 20.69
CA ALA A 6 -13.10 0.45 20.91
C ALA A 6 -12.37 0.03 19.60
N ASN A 7 -13.02 -0.80 18.78
CA ASN A 7 -12.45 -1.23 17.50
C ASN A 7 -12.35 -0.08 16.47
N ASN A 8 -13.31 0.87 16.49
CA ASN A 8 -13.27 2.04 15.63
C ASN A 8 -12.10 3.00 15.95
N HIS A 9 -11.84 3.26 17.23
CA HIS A 9 -10.73 4.11 17.66
C HIS A 9 -9.36 3.51 17.30
N GLN A 10 -9.19 2.20 17.47
CA GLN A 10 -7.95 1.51 17.08
C GLN A 10 -7.70 1.58 15.57
N ILE A 11 -8.75 1.37 14.77
CA ILE A 11 -8.65 1.46 13.31
C ILE A 11 -8.29 2.89 12.88
N THR A 12 -8.95 3.91 13.45
CA THR A 12 -8.66 5.31 13.13
C THR A 12 -7.24 5.70 13.56
N ALA A 13 -6.81 5.30 14.75
CA ALA A 13 -5.45 5.55 15.22
C ALA A 13 -4.38 4.88 14.34
N PHE A 14 -4.64 3.64 13.89
CA PHE A 14 -3.75 2.94 12.96
C PHE A 14 -3.63 3.65 11.61
N PHE A 15 -4.75 4.14 11.05
CA PHE A 15 -4.73 4.95 9.83
C PHE A 15 -3.95 6.25 10.03
N ALA A 16 -4.25 7.01 11.10
CA ALA A 16 -3.56 8.24 11.40
C ALA A 16 -2.05 8.05 11.55
N LEU A 17 -1.63 6.98 12.24
CA LEU A 17 -0.23 6.62 12.38
C LEU A 17 0.42 6.32 11.03
N GLN A 18 -0.26 5.56 10.16
CA GLN A 18 0.25 5.21 8.84
C GLN A 18 0.40 6.44 7.93
N PHE A 19 -0.59 7.34 7.93
CA PHE A 19 -0.50 8.62 7.21
C PHE A 19 0.67 9.45 7.73
N PHE A 20 0.79 9.59 9.06
CA PHE A 20 1.89 10.31 9.69
C PHE A 20 3.25 9.71 9.30
N MET A 21 3.41 8.39 9.35
CA MET A 21 4.67 7.73 8.98
C MET A 21 5.04 7.93 7.51
N VAL A 22 4.08 7.92 6.59
CA VAL A 22 4.33 8.19 5.16
C VAL A 22 4.82 9.63 4.97
N PHE A 23 4.16 10.62 5.58
CA PHE A 23 4.57 12.01 5.50
C PHE A 23 5.93 12.25 6.18
N LEU A 24 6.18 11.61 7.32
CA LEU A 24 7.45 11.68 8.01
C LEU A 24 8.60 11.15 7.12
N VAL A 25 8.43 9.97 6.51
CA VAL A 25 9.43 9.38 5.63
C VAL A 25 9.71 10.29 4.42
N ILE A 26 8.67 10.78 3.75
CA ILE A 26 8.82 11.70 2.62
C ILE A 26 9.52 12.99 3.07
N GLY A 27 9.12 13.56 4.21
CA GLY A 27 9.72 14.78 4.77
C GLY A 27 11.20 14.59 5.11
N VAL A 28 11.55 13.51 5.81
CA VAL A 28 12.94 13.18 6.14
C VAL A 28 13.79 13.02 4.88
N VAL A 29 13.28 12.32 3.88
CA VAL A 29 14.00 12.11 2.62
C VAL A 29 14.12 13.39 1.80
N ALA A 30 13.06 14.22 1.77
CA ALA A 30 13.07 15.50 1.06
C ALA A 30 13.94 16.57 1.72
N LEU A 31 14.00 16.59 3.04
CA LEU A 31 14.75 17.58 3.82
C LEU A 31 16.16 17.12 4.20
N ARG A 32 16.53 15.90 3.84
CA ARG A 32 17.85 15.33 4.14
C ARG A 32 18.98 16.26 3.65
N PRO A 33 20.03 16.54 4.49
CA PRO A 33 21.20 17.28 4.05
C PRO A 33 21.90 16.58 2.87
N GLY A 34 22.46 17.36 1.96
CA GLY A 34 23.24 16.86 0.82
C GLY A 34 22.75 17.40 -0.52
N PRO A 35 23.52 17.15 -1.59
CA PRO A 35 23.24 17.71 -2.91
C PRO A 35 21.94 17.18 -3.50
N TRP A 36 21.25 18.07 -4.21
CA TRP A 36 20.11 17.71 -5.07
C TRP A 36 20.64 17.12 -6.37
N ASN A 37 20.79 15.81 -6.41
CA ASN A 37 21.23 15.07 -7.60
C ASN A 37 20.04 14.43 -8.34
N ALA A 38 20.29 13.97 -9.56
CA ALA A 38 19.26 13.33 -10.40
C ALA A 38 18.56 12.16 -9.68
N ALA A 39 19.29 11.35 -8.92
CA ALA A 39 18.71 10.22 -8.19
C ALA A 39 17.70 10.67 -7.12
N ARG A 40 18.00 11.75 -6.40
CA ARG A 40 17.09 12.32 -5.40
C ARG A 40 15.83 12.86 -6.06
N LEU A 41 15.97 13.59 -7.17
CA LEU A 41 14.82 14.11 -7.91
C LEU A 41 13.95 12.97 -8.47
N VAL A 42 14.55 12.00 -9.15
CA VAL A 42 13.84 10.83 -9.69
C VAL A 42 13.14 10.05 -8.57
N GLY A 43 13.85 9.78 -7.48
CA GLY A 43 13.28 9.07 -6.34
C GLY A 43 12.07 9.77 -5.73
N LEU A 44 12.13 11.11 -5.55
CA LEU A 44 11.00 11.90 -5.07
C LEU A 44 9.85 11.97 -6.08
N CYS A 45 10.15 12.08 -7.38
CA CYS A 45 9.14 12.03 -8.45
C CYS A 45 8.38 10.70 -8.47
N ILE A 46 9.00 9.62 -8.02
CA ILE A 46 8.33 8.32 -7.87
C ILE A 46 7.62 8.23 -6.50
N ALA A 47 8.31 8.61 -5.42
CA ALA A 47 7.80 8.43 -4.06
C ALA A 47 6.56 9.26 -3.75
N VAL A 48 6.53 10.54 -4.17
CA VAL A 48 5.42 11.44 -3.85
C VAL A 48 4.10 11.00 -4.50
N PRO A 49 4.02 10.73 -5.81
CA PRO A 49 2.79 10.21 -6.41
C PRO A 49 2.40 8.83 -5.84
N ALA A 50 3.40 7.96 -5.62
CA ALA A 50 3.14 6.64 -5.04
C ALA A 50 2.56 6.75 -3.62
N ALA A 51 3.04 7.70 -2.81
CA ALA A 51 2.48 7.97 -1.48
C ALA A 51 1.02 8.42 -1.56
N VAL A 52 0.71 9.37 -2.44
CA VAL A 52 -0.68 9.85 -2.63
C VAL A 52 -1.59 8.70 -3.06
N LEU A 53 -1.18 7.89 -4.04
CA LEU A 53 -1.97 6.76 -4.52
C LEU A 53 -2.09 5.65 -3.47
N PHE A 54 -1.04 5.38 -2.71
CA PHE A 54 -1.07 4.46 -1.58
C PHE A 54 -2.07 4.90 -0.51
N LEU A 55 -2.03 6.17 -0.10
CA LEU A 55 -2.94 6.72 0.90
C LEU A 55 -4.39 6.74 0.39
N THR A 56 -4.59 7.03 -0.90
CA THR A 56 -5.90 6.97 -1.56
C THR A 56 -6.45 5.54 -1.57
N ALA A 57 -5.64 4.55 -1.96
CA ALA A 57 -6.02 3.14 -1.93
C ALA A 57 -6.39 2.70 -0.51
N ARG A 58 -5.61 3.15 0.45
CA ARG A 58 -5.81 2.86 1.86
C ARG A 58 -7.11 3.45 2.39
N TRP A 59 -7.42 4.67 2.00
CA TRP A 59 -8.68 5.32 2.36
C TRP A 59 -9.89 4.64 1.71
N GLN A 60 -9.77 4.26 0.42
CA GLN A 60 -10.85 3.59 -0.32
C GLN A 60 -11.22 2.23 0.28
N ILE A 61 -10.23 1.45 0.74
CA ILE A 61 -10.51 0.18 1.42
C ILE A 61 -11.09 0.40 2.83
N GLY A 62 -10.78 1.51 3.48
CA GLY A 62 -11.36 1.96 4.74
C GLY A 62 -11.44 0.86 5.81
N ARG A 63 -12.65 0.62 6.31
CA ARG A 63 -12.95 -0.39 7.34
C ARG A 63 -12.90 -1.83 6.85
N SER A 64 -12.90 -2.05 5.53
CA SER A 64 -12.78 -3.37 4.92
C SER A 64 -11.35 -3.94 5.05
N PHE A 65 -10.39 -3.07 5.40
CA PHE A 65 -9.03 -3.51 5.66
C PHE A 65 -8.93 -4.29 6.97
N SER A 66 -8.32 -5.48 6.88
CA SER A 66 -7.91 -6.27 8.04
C SER A 66 -6.42 -6.60 7.92
N ILE A 67 -5.70 -6.55 9.05
CA ILE A 67 -4.29 -6.96 9.13
C ILE A 67 -4.16 -8.46 8.88
N THR A 68 -5.19 -9.22 9.27
CA THR A 68 -5.36 -10.62 8.90
C THR A 68 -6.21 -10.72 7.63
N PRO A 69 -5.97 -11.71 6.75
CA PRO A 69 -6.76 -11.93 5.55
C PRO A 69 -8.19 -12.35 5.92
N GLN A 70 -9.02 -11.36 6.26
CA GLN A 70 -10.45 -11.51 6.52
C GLN A 70 -11.19 -10.69 5.48
N ALA A 71 -11.81 -11.37 4.52
CA ALA A 71 -12.63 -10.74 3.51
C ALA A 71 -13.92 -10.23 4.15
N ARG A 72 -13.97 -8.94 4.53
CA ARG A 72 -15.20 -8.32 5.07
C ARG A 72 -16.12 -7.83 3.96
N GLU A 73 -15.56 -7.21 2.94
CA GLU A 73 -16.27 -6.63 1.81
C GLU A 73 -15.37 -6.65 0.57
N LEU A 74 -15.95 -6.92 -0.60
CA LEU A 74 -15.24 -6.81 -1.88
C LEU A 74 -15.29 -5.35 -2.35
N VAL A 75 -14.17 -4.65 -2.23
CA VAL A 75 -14.05 -3.25 -2.69
C VAL A 75 -13.68 -3.24 -4.17
N THR A 76 -14.60 -2.77 -5.01
CA THR A 76 -14.45 -2.74 -6.48
C THR A 76 -14.45 -1.34 -7.07
N ARG A 77 -14.39 -0.29 -6.23
CA ARG A 77 -14.51 1.13 -6.63
C ARG A 77 -13.16 1.85 -6.59
N GLY A 78 -13.08 2.98 -7.28
CA GLY A 78 -11.90 3.84 -7.30
C GLY A 78 -10.67 3.16 -7.89
N LEU A 79 -9.55 3.15 -7.20
CA LEU A 79 -8.32 2.48 -7.65
C LEU A 79 -8.52 0.96 -7.78
N TYR A 80 -9.37 0.38 -6.92
CA TYR A 80 -9.71 -1.05 -6.96
C TYR A 80 -10.55 -1.46 -8.16
N SER A 81 -11.14 -0.52 -8.89
CA SER A 81 -11.86 -0.83 -10.13
C SER A 81 -10.93 -1.26 -11.27
N ARG A 82 -9.65 -0.92 -11.20
CA ARG A 82 -8.65 -1.23 -12.24
C ARG A 82 -7.48 -2.07 -11.74
N ILE A 83 -7.04 -1.83 -10.52
CA ILE A 83 -5.90 -2.52 -9.89
C ILE A 83 -6.44 -3.34 -8.72
N ARG A 84 -6.25 -4.65 -8.76
CA ARG A 84 -6.77 -5.58 -7.73
C ARG A 84 -6.08 -5.38 -6.38
N ASN A 85 -4.78 -5.11 -6.41
CA ASN A 85 -3.94 -4.95 -5.21
C ASN A 85 -3.23 -3.59 -5.16
N PRO A 86 -3.95 -2.44 -5.20
CA PRO A 86 -3.30 -1.13 -5.33
C PRO A 86 -2.42 -0.78 -4.13
N ILE A 87 -2.76 -1.25 -2.93
CA ILE A 87 -1.93 -1.03 -1.73
C ILE A 87 -0.54 -1.66 -1.91
N TYR A 88 -0.45 -2.89 -2.43
CA TYR A 88 0.83 -3.56 -2.64
C TYR A 88 1.64 -2.91 -3.76
N VAL A 89 0.99 -2.53 -4.86
CA VAL A 89 1.64 -1.82 -5.98
C VAL A 89 2.22 -0.49 -5.52
N PHE A 90 1.41 0.36 -4.91
CA PHE A 90 1.83 1.71 -4.54
C PHE A 90 2.76 1.74 -3.33
N SER A 91 2.66 0.80 -2.39
CA SER A 91 3.65 0.67 -1.32
C SER A 91 5.01 0.22 -1.84
N THR A 92 5.06 -0.65 -2.84
CA THR A 92 6.30 -1.03 -3.51
C THR A 92 6.91 0.16 -4.26
N LEU A 93 6.11 0.91 -5.04
CA LEU A 93 6.58 2.10 -5.73
C LEU A 93 7.08 3.18 -4.77
N LEU A 94 6.39 3.39 -3.66
CA LEU A 94 6.81 4.30 -2.60
C LEU A 94 8.18 3.86 -2.04
N LEU A 95 8.34 2.59 -1.73
CA LEU A 95 9.61 2.04 -1.25
C LEU A 95 10.73 2.23 -2.28
N VAL A 96 10.48 1.89 -3.56
CA VAL A 96 11.43 2.10 -4.65
C VAL A 96 11.85 3.58 -4.73
N GLY A 97 10.88 4.50 -4.75
CA GLY A 97 11.15 5.92 -4.80
C GLY A 97 12.03 6.39 -3.62
N VAL A 98 11.70 5.99 -2.39
CA VAL A 98 12.50 6.29 -1.20
C VAL A 98 13.91 5.72 -1.31
N LEU A 99 14.06 4.45 -1.69
CA LEU A 99 15.37 3.80 -1.81
C LEU A 99 16.25 4.43 -2.88
N VAL A 100 15.65 4.89 -3.99
CA VAL A 100 16.37 5.59 -5.07
C VAL A 100 16.90 6.95 -4.61
N THR A 101 16.20 7.65 -3.69
CA THR A 101 16.71 8.91 -3.12
C THR A 101 17.92 8.72 -2.21
N LEU A 102 18.09 7.54 -1.64
CA LEU A 102 19.17 7.26 -0.70
C LEU A 102 20.49 7.01 -1.44
N PRO A 103 21.64 7.41 -0.86
CA PRO A 103 22.95 7.22 -1.50
C PRO A 103 23.39 5.74 -1.51
N TYR A 104 22.76 4.91 -0.71
CA TYR A 104 23.13 3.52 -0.47
C TYR A 104 22.41 2.56 -1.43
N ARG A 105 22.98 2.33 -2.61
CA ARG A 105 22.37 1.49 -3.67
C ARG A 105 22.11 0.04 -3.27
N TYR A 106 22.89 -0.50 -2.34
CA TYR A 106 22.67 -1.85 -1.82
C TYR A 106 21.33 -2.02 -1.10
N LEU A 107 20.71 -0.93 -0.62
CA LEU A 107 19.39 -0.98 -0.03
C LEU A 107 18.30 -1.41 -1.02
N LEU A 108 18.53 -1.27 -2.33
CA LEU A 108 17.62 -1.80 -3.35
C LEU A 108 17.48 -3.33 -3.27
N LEU A 109 18.46 -4.04 -2.69
CA LEU A 109 18.35 -5.47 -2.44
C LEU A 109 17.20 -5.84 -1.49
N LEU A 110 16.73 -4.89 -0.67
CA LEU A 110 15.53 -5.10 0.15
C LEU A 110 14.30 -5.45 -0.68
N LEU A 111 14.23 -4.97 -1.93
CA LEU A 111 13.12 -5.28 -2.84
C LEU A 111 13.06 -6.77 -3.16
N LEU A 112 14.21 -7.49 -3.17
CA LEU A 112 14.25 -8.94 -3.38
C LEU A 112 13.53 -9.73 -2.28
N VAL A 113 13.37 -9.13 -1.10
CA VAL A 113 12.61 -9.73 0.01
C VAL A 113 11.18 -9.16 0.06
N VAL A 114 11.03 -7.85 -0.03
CA VAL A 114 9.73 -7.18 0.13
C VAL A 114 8.77 -7.58 -0.97
N VAL A 115 9.21 -7.59 -2.25
CA VAL A 115 8.34 -7.90 -3.39
C VAL A 115 7.80 -9.33 -3.34
N PRO A 116 8.60 -10.38 -3.16
CA PRO A 116 8.07 -11.74 -2.99
C PRO A 116 7.10 -11.89 -1.81
N VAL A 117 7.42 -11.28 -0.67
CA VAL A 117 6.52 -11.29 0.49
C VAL A 117 5.16 -10.66 0.16
N GLN A 118 5.16 -9.52 -0.53
CA GLN A 118 3.91 -8.86 -0.96
C GLN A 118 3.12 -9.72 -1.96
N ILE A 119 3.79 -10.36 -2.91
CA ILE A 119 3.15 -11.26 -3.87
C ILE A 119 2.50 -12.45 -3.15
N VAL A 120 3.19 -13.07 -2.20
CA VAL A 120 2.63 -14.17 -1.40
C VAL A 120 1.40 -13.72 -0.61
N ARG A 121 1.46 -12.54 0.02
CA ARG A 121 0.32 -11.97 0.76
C ARG A 121 -0.85 -11.67 -0.17
N ALA A 122 -0.62 -11.04 -1.34
CA ALA A 122 -1.65 -10.76 -2.32
C ALA A 122 -2.33 -12.04 -2.83
N ARG A 123 -1.55 -13.11 -3.06
CA ARG A 123 -2.11 -14.42 -3.46
C ARG A 123 -2.97 -15.05 -2.37
N LYS A 124 -2.53 -14.99 -1.11
CA LYS A 124 -3.32 -15.49 0.03
C LYS A 124 -4.63 -14.71 0.19
N GLU A 125 -4.56 -13.38 0.06
CA GLU A 125 -5.75 -12.53 0.10
C GLU A 125 -6.71 -12.86 -1.04
N ALA A 126 -6.21 -13.05 -2.27
CA ALA A 126 -7.01 -13.48 -3.41
C ALA A 126 -7.72 -14.81 -3.18
N GLN A 127 -7.05 -15.79 -2.57
CA GLN A 127 -7.67 -17.10 -2.23
C GLN A 127 -8.80 -16.94 -1.21
N VAL A 128 -8.61 -16.10 -0.17
CA VAL A 128 -9.63 -15.84 0.83
C VAL A 128 -10.84 -15.11 0.24
N LEU A 129 -10.59 -14.13 -0.65
CA LEU A 129 -11.63 -13.40 -1.37
C LEU A 129 -12.41 -14.34 -2.32
N GLU A 130 -11.72 -15.20 -3.07
CA GLU A 130 -12.35 -16.15 -3.97
C GLU A 130 -13.17 -17.20 -3.22
N ALA A 131 -12.67 -17.69 -2.08
CA ALA A 131 -13.41 -18.62 -1.23
C ALA A 131 -14.69 -18.01 -0.64
N ARG A 132 -14.69 -16.69 -0.38
CA ARG A 132 -15.85 -16.00 0.23
C ARG A 132 -16.85 -15.47 -0.78
N PHE A 133 -16.37 -14.87 -1.89
CA PHE A 133 -17.20 -14.18 -2.87
C PHE A 133 -17.40 -14.96 -4.16
N GLY A 134 -16.69 -16.07 -4.39
CA GLY A 134 -16.88 -16.99 -5.51
C GLY A 134 -16.89 -16.29 -6.87
N GLU A 135 -18.02 -16.42 -7.60
CA GLU A 135 -18.19 -15.87 -8.95
C GLU A 135 -18.09 -14.33 -9.02
N GLU A 136 -18.51 -13.63 -7.97
CA GLU A 136 -18.39 -12.18 -7.91
C GLU A 136 -16.92 -11.74 -7.95
N TYR A 137 -16.07 -12.43 -7.19
CA TYR A 137 -14.63 -12.19 -7.20
C TYR A 137 -13.98 -12.57 -8.53
N ARG A 138 -14.41 -13.64 -9.17
CA ARG A 138 -13.89 -14.07 -10.49
C ARG A 138 -14.19 -13.03 -11.56
N LYS A 139 -15.41 -12.53 -11.64
CA LYS A 139 -15.78 -11.41 -12.52
C LYS A 139 -14.93 -10.15 -12.28
N TYR A 140 -14.73 -9.81 -11.01
CA TYR A 140 -13.87 -8.70 -10.63
C TYR A 140 -12.42 -8.91 -11.08
N LYS A 141 -11.89 -10.12 -10.93
CA LYS A 141 -10.54 -10.51 -11.35
C LYS A 141 -10.32 -10.38 -12.86
N GLU A 142 -11.33 -10.70 -13.68
CA GLU A 142 -11.27 -10.58 -15.14
C GLU A 142 -11.21 -9.12 -15.61
N GLY A 143 -11.83 -8.20 -14.86
CA GLY A 143 -11.86 -6.76 -15.17
C GLY A 143 -10.71 -5.94 -14.58
N THR A 144 -9.81 -6.57 -13.80
CA THR A 144 -8.76 -5.85 -13.06
C THR A 144 -7.36 -6.36 -13.39
N TRP A 145 -6.39 -5.43 -13.31
CA TRP A 145 -4.97 -5.74 -13.40
C TRP A 145 -4.45 -6.22 -12.04
N PHE A 146 -3.52 -7.16 -12.04
CA PHE A 146 -2.69 -7.61 -10.91
C PHE A 146 -3.42 -7.73 -9.56
#